data_d1aa5a17221ad42d2efb12f3bd9b3b2f
#
_entry.id   d1aa5a17221ad42d2efb12f3bd9b3b2f
#
_cell.length_a   1.000
_cell.length_b   1.000
_cell.length_c   1.000
_cell.angle_alpha   90.00
_cell.angle_beta   90.00
_cell.angle_gamma   90.00
#
_symmetry.space_group_name_H-M   'P 1'
#
loop_
_entity.id
_entity.type
_entity.pdbx_description
1 polymer ?
#
loop_
_entity_poly.entity_id
_entity_poly.type
_entity_poly.pdbx_seq_one_letter_code
_entity_poly.pdbx_strand_id
1 'polypeptide(L)'
;EAACSAAEVGCTTFLLEKKDVLGGLATEISKIPAKHRLNDFPVYLQRRAAALDNLYIFKNTEATLEVIEKFNPHIIICATGSAPLLPPISGLHENIDKEGGKVESILSMIKHVPDYPEDMTGQKVVVIGGGAVGLDVVEFFAPKGAEVSIVEMMPAIGRDLDPVTKNDTKCMMEKYNVNQLTSTALQEVKEDCFVVKSPEGEVYELPFDHGFVCLGMRAQSKVYEEVS
;
A
#
# COMPACT_ATOMS: atom_id res chain seq x y z
N GLU A 1 -13.73 12.95 2.80
CA GLU A 1 -14.90 13.09 1.91
C GLU A 1 -16.19 12.89 2.69
N ALA A 2 -16.45 11.73 3.30
CA ALA A 2 -17.68 11.43 4.01
C ALA A 2 -18.03 12.49 5.06
N ALA A 3 -17.05 12.96 5.84
CA ALA A 3 -17.26 14.01 6.84
C ALA A 3 -17.69 15.35 6.21
N CYS A 4 -17.09 15.75 5.09
CA CYS A 4 -17.51 16.95 4.36
C CYS A 4 -18.95 16.81 3.83
N SER A 5 -19.26 15.66 3.20
CA SER A 5 -20.60 15.43 2.66
C SER A 5 -21.68 15.39 3.76
N ALA A 6 -21.39 14.79 4.91
CA ALA A 6 -22.31 14.81 6.05
C ALA A 6 -22.55 16.22 6.59
N ALA A 7 -21.49 17.02 6.73
CA ALA A 7 -21.61 18.40 7.19
C ALA A 7 -22.38 19.30 6.18
N GLU A 8 -22.12 19.13 4.88
CA GLU A 8 -22.83 19.89 3.81
C GLU A 8 -24.33 19.63 3.76
N VAL A 9 -24.79 18.44 4.12
CA VAL A 9 -26.23 18.16 4.25
C VAL A 9 -26.82 18.54 5.60
N GLY A 10 -26.04 19.25 6.46
CA GLY A 10 -26.51 19.84 7.71
C GLY A 10 -26.27 19.00 8.96
N CYS A 11 -25.53 17.88 8.87
CA CYS A 11 -25.17 17.11 10.07
C CYS A 11 -24.07 17.81 10.88
N THR A 12 -24.19 17.84 12.20
CA THR A 12 -23.05 18.13 13.07
C THR A 12 -22.10 16.94 13.02
N THR A 13 -20.88 17.15 12.48
CA THR A 13 -19.97 16.06 12.15
C THR A 13 -18.68 16.15 12.93
N PHE A 14 -18.23 15.04 13.49
CA PHE A 14 -16.97 14.90 14.21
C PHE A 14 -16.05 13.97 13.42
N LEU A 15 -14.88 14.45 13.03
CA LEU A 15 -13.84 13.67 12.34
C LEU A 15 -12.69 13.39 13.30
N LEU A 16 -12.46 12.13 13.62
CA LEU A 16 -11.36 11.69 14.47
C LEU A 16 -10.23 11.15 13.59
N GLU A 17 -9.03 11.67 13.75
CA GLU A 17 -7.82 11.21 13.04
C GLU A 17 -6.70 10.99 14.07
N LYS A 18 -6.13 9.77 14.11
CA LYS A 18 -5.09 9.43 15.08
C LYS A 18 -3.74 10.08 14.80
N LYS A 19 -3.48 10.48 13.54
CA LYS A 19 -2.28 11.22 13.16
C LYS A 19 -2.48 12.73 13.32
N ASP A 20 -1.39 13.47 13.24
CA ASP A 20 -1.38 14.95 13.24
C ASP A 20 -1.80 15.55 11.89
N VAL A 21 -1.87 14.72 10.83
CA VAL A 21 -2.20 15.14 9.46
C VAL A 21 -3.37 14.34 8.91
N LEU A 22 -4.20 15.02 8.10
CA LEU A 22 -5.28 14.41 7.33
C LEU A 22 -4.77 13.96 5.96
N GLY A 23 -5.41 12.92 5.39
CA GLY A 23 -5.12 12.45 4.03
C GLY A 23 -4.79 10.97 3.96
N GLY A 24 -4.39 10.36 5.09
CA GLY A 24 -4.15 8.92 5.20
C GLY A 24 -3.16 8.39 4.16
N LEU A 25 -3.45 7.22 3.60
CA LEU A 25 -2.58 6.56 2.61
C LEU A 25 -2.43 7.37 1.31
N ALA A 26 -3.42 8.17 0.90
CA ALA A 26 -3.31 8.97 -0.31
C ALA A 26 -2.14 9.98 -0.22
N THR A 27 -1.96 10.61 0.94
CA THR A 27 -0.82 11.50 1.20
C THR A 27 0.49 10.72 1.28
N GLU A 28 0.51 9.53 1.87
CA GLU A 28 1.72 8.71 1.93
C GLU A 28 2.14 8.23 0.52
N ILE A 29 1.21 7.68 -0.27
CA ILE A 29 1.48 7.20 -1.64
C ILE A 29 1.97 8.33 -2.55
N SER A 30 1.51 9.56 -2.33
CA SER A 30 1.94 10.74 -3.11
C SER A 30 3.43 11.10 -2.95
N LYS A 31 4.12 10.50 -1.97
CA LYS A 31 5.58 10.61 -1.83
C LYS A 31 6.33 9.87 -2.94
N ILE A 32 5.71 8.87 -3.57
CA ILE A 32 6.25 8.24 -4.78
C ILE A 32 6.21 9.27 -5.91
N PRO A 33 7.34 9.62 -6.57
CA PRO A 33 7.40 10.71 -7.55
C PRO A 33 6.34 10.62 -8.66
N ALA A 34 6.11 9.42 -9.21
CA ALA A 34 5.09 9.19 -10.26
C ALA A 34 3.65 9.40 -9.74
N LYS A 35 3.43 9.34 -8.43
CA LYS A 35 2.11 9.47 -7.79
C LYS A 35 1.88 10.81 -7.08
N HIS A 36 2.78 11.81 -7.21
CA HIS A 36 2.73 13.07 -6.46
C HIS A 36 1.38 13.81 -6.57
N ARG A 37 0.69 13.73 -7.70
CA ARG A 37 -0.62 14.37 -7.91
C ARG A 37 -1.75 13.75 -7.09
N LEU A 38 -1.57 12.57 -6.51
CA LEU A 38 -2.56 12.00 -5.59
C LEU A 38 -2.79 12.89 -4.36
N ASN A 39 -1.82 13.75 -3.99
CA ASN A 39 -1.98 14.70 -2.90
C ASN A 39 -2.96 15.84 -3.19
N ASP A 40 -3.27 16.11 -4.46
CA ASP A 40 -4.19 17.18 -4.83
C ASP A 40 -5.59 16.96 -4.22
N PHE A 41 -6.04 15.71 -4.15
CA PHE A 41 -7.34 15.35 -3.60
C PHE A 41 -7.43 15.50 -2.07
N PRO A 42 -6.52 14.98 -1.24
CA PRO A 42 -6.47 15.29 0.21
C PRO A 42 -6.38 16.80 0.49
N VAL A 43 -5.58 17.55 -0.24
CA VAL A 43 -5.47 19.00 -0.08
C VAL A 43 -6.79 19.70 -0.38
N TYR A 44 -7.47 19.32 -1.47
CA TYR A 44 -8.79 19.83 -1.79
C TYR A 44 -9.80 19.53 -0.65
N LEU A 45 -9.83 18.30 -0.14
CA LEU A 45 -10.73 17.92 0.95
C LEU A 45 -10.46 18.67 2.25
N GLN A 46 -9.19 18.93 2.58
CA GLN A 46 -8.82 19.72 3.76
C GLN A 46 -9.34 21.17 3.63
N ARG A 47 -9.22 21.79 2.44
CA ARG A 47 -9.77 23.14 2.18
C ARG A 47 -11.28 23.16 2.29
N ARG A 48 -11.95 22.16 1.71
CA ARG A 48 -13.41 21.99 1.78
C ARG A 48 -13.87 21.82 3.23
N ALA A 49 -13.19 20.98 4.02
CA ALA A 49 -13.47 20.76 5.43
C ALA A 49 -13.31 22.04 6.27
N ALA A 50 -12.28 22.85 6.00
CA ALA A 50 -12.02 24.09 6.72
C ALA A 50 -13.08 25.18 6.47
N ALA A 51 -13.91 25.04 5.45
CA ALA A 51 -15.02 25.98 5.13
C ALA A 51 -16.37 25.59 5.77
N LEU A 52 -16.42 24.51 6.56
CA LEU A 52 -17.65 23.96 7.13
C LEU A 52 -17.68 24.17 8.66
N ASP A 53 -18.52 25.09 9.12
CA ASP A 53 -18.64 25.47 10.56
C ASP A 53 -19.20 24.35 11.43
N ASN A 54 -19.89 23.37 10.86
CA ASN A 54 -20.48 22.22 11.53
C ASN A 54 -19.64 20.93 11.42
N LEU A 55 -18.39 21.02 10.93
CA LEU A 55 -17.41 19.94 10.90
C LEU A 55 -16.29 20.20 11.90
N TYR A 56 -16.21 19.36 12.93
CA TYR A 56 -15.21 19.42 14.00
C TYR A 56 -14.15 18.35 13.77
N ILE A 57 -12.88 18.76 13.65
CA ILE A 57 -11.76 17.85 13.35
C ILE A 57 -10.86 17.70 14.56
N PHE A 58 -10.68 16.45 15.01
CA PHE A 58 -9.82 16.07 16.13
C PHE A 58 -8.66 15.24 15.62
N LYS A 59 -7.51 15.88 15.45
CA LYS A 59 -6.24 15.22 15.11
C LYS A 59 -5.56 14.68 16.37
N ASN A 60 -4.58 13.77 16.20
CA ASN A 60 -3.92 13.07 17.32
C ASN A 60 -4.93 12.39 18.25
N THR A 61 -6.07 11.95 17.71
CA THR A 61 -7.17 11.36 18.46
C THR A 61 -7.55 10.01 17.86
N GLU A 62 -7.19 8.95 18.55
CA GLU A 62 -7.59 7.60 18.15
C GLU A 62 -9.08 7.38 18.48
N ALA A 63 -9.81 6.85 17.51
CA ALA A 63 -11.23 6.51 17.65
C ALA A 63 -11.37 5.19 18.42
N THR A 64 -11.31 5.26 19.76
CA THR A 64 -11.67 4.17 20.67
C THR A 64 -13.16 4.24 21.01
N LEU A 65 -13.75 3.13 21.45
CA LEU A 65 -15.16 3.10 21.89
C LEU A 65 -15.44 4.18 22.93
N GLU A 66 -14.56 4.32 23.94
CA GLU A 66 -14.69 5.35 24.99
C GLU A 66 -14.72 6.78 24.42
N VAL A 67 -13.90 7.07 23.41
CA VAL A 67 -13.87 8.40 22.77
C VAL A 67 -15.12 8.62 21.93
N ILE A 68 -15.57 7.61 21.18
CA ILE A 68 -16.76 7.67 20.34
C ILE A 68 -18.02 7.91 21.18
N GLU A 69 -18.17 7.20 22.30
CA GLU A 69 -19.32 7.33 23.21
C GLU A 69 -19.47 8.76 23.79
N LYS A 70 -18.36 9.49 24.00
CA LYS A 70 -18.39 10.88 24.48
C LYS A 70 -19.10 11.84 23.51
N PHE A 71 -19.11 11.53 22.22
CA PHE A 71 -19.81 12.32 21.21
C PHE A 71 -21.27 11.91 21.03
N ASN A 72 -21.70 10.78 21.61
CA ASN A 72 -23.05 10.23 21.48
C ASN A 72 -23.61 10.29 20.03
N PRO A 73 -22.93 9.72 19.04
CA PRO A 73 -23.28 9.88 17.64
C PRO A 73 -24.54 9.07 17.28
N HIS A 74 -25.37 9.60 16.37
CA HIS A 74 -26.48 8.85 15.77
C HIS A 74 -26.00 7.89 14.68
N ILE A 75 -24.92 8.24 13.99
CA ILE A 75 -24.33 7.46 12.90
C ILE A 75 -22.81 7.48 13.04
N ILE A 76 -22.19 6.32 12.86
CA ILE A 76 -20.74 6.17 12.83
C ILE A 76 -20.32 5.70 11.44
N ILE A 77 -19.36 6.40 10.82
CA ILE A 77 -18.76 6.01 9.55
C ILE A 77 -17.33 5.56 9.84
N CYS A 78 -17.08 4.27 9.77
CA CYS A 78 -15.76 3.70 9.98
C CYS A 78 -14.92 3.81 8.70
N ALA A 79 -13.89 4.67 8.71
CA ALA A 79 -12.96 4.89 7.62
C ALA A 79 -11.50 4.73 8.11
N THR A 80 -11.26 3.69 8.90
CA THR A 80 -10.01 3.43 9.61
C THR A 80 -8.86 2.90 8.74
N GLY A 81 -9.10 2.78 7.42
CA GLY A 81 -8.09 2.43 6.44
C GLY A 81 -7.75 0.94 6.40
N SER A 82 -6.56 0.64 5.91
CA SER A 82 -6.08 -0.73 5.70
C SER A 82 -4.61 -0.87 6.06
N ALA A 83 -4.18 -2.11 6.22
CA ALA A 83 -2.79 -2.50 6.44
C ALA A 83 -2.38 -3.58 5.41
N PRO A 84 -1.08 -3.79 5.14
CA PRO A 84 -0.62 -4.87 4.29
C PRO A 84 -1.16 -6.22 4.77
N LEU A 85 -1.62 -7.04 3.82
CA LEU A 85 -2.03 -8.41 4.09
C LEU A 85 -0.77 -9.28 4.22
N LEU A 86 -0.57 -9.83 5.40
CA LEU A 86 0.56 -10.71 5.73
C LEU A 86 0.01 -12.10 6.10
N PRO A 87 -0.11 -13.03 5.14
CA PRO A 87 -0.54 -14.38 5.41
C PRO A 87 0.53 -15.16 6.20
N PRO A 88 0.18 -16.31 6.80
CA PRO A 88 1.11 -17.11 7.59
C PRO A 88 2.08 -17.92 6.70
N ILE A 89 2.92 -17.20 5.95
CA ILE A 89 4.01 -17.76 5.14
C ILE A 89 5.28 -17.84 6.01
N SER A 90 6.02 -18.91 5.89
CA SER A 90 7.27 -19.13 6.65
C SER A 90 8.24 -17.95 6.48
N GLY A 91 8.76 -17.43 7.58
CA GLY A 91 9.75 -16.35 7.60
C GLY A 91 9.20 -14.97 7.23
N LEU A 92 7.92 -14.83 6.82
CA LEU A 92 7.37 -13.53 6.40
C LEU A 92 7.32 -12.54 7.56
N HIS A 93 6.73 -12.93 8.69
CA HIS A 93 6.57 -12.03 9.83
C HIS A 93 7.89 -11.67 10.52
N GLU A 94 8.87 -12.54 10.42
CA GLU A 94 10.20 -12.38 11.01
C GLU A 94 11.10 -11.45 10.20
N ASN A 95 10.90 -11.39 8.89
CA ASN A 95 11.79 -10.68 7.97
C ASN A 95 11.21 -9.39 7.39
N ILE A 96 9.87 -9.25 7.31
CA ILE A 96 9.25 -8.06 6.74
C ILE A 96 9.41 -6.85 7.66
N ASP A 97 9.77 -5.71 7.07
CA ASP A 97 9.93 -4.41 7.73
C ASP A 97 10.87 -4.44 8.95
N LYS A 98 11.80 -5.41 8.99
CA LYS A 98 12.85 -5.52 10.01
C LYS A 98 13.86 -4.38 9.84
N GLU A 99 14.25 -3.75 10.92
CA GLU A 99 15.28 -2.69 10.90
C GLU A 99 16.58 -3.19 10.29
N GLY A 100 17.05 -2.51 9.24
CA GLY A 100 18.22 -2.94 8.44
C GLY A 100 18.01 -4.19 7.60
N GLY A 101 16.81 -4.73 7.54
CA GLY A 101 16.44 -5.85 6.68
C GLY A 101 16.24 -5.43 5.22
N LYS A 102 16.19 -6.43 4.34
CA LYS A 102 16.03 -6.22 2.88
C LYS A 102 14.61 -6.49 2.39
N VAL A 103 13.71 -6.97 3.26
CA VAL A 103 12.32 -7.31 2.91
C VAL A 103 11.39 -6.24 3.43
N GLU A 104 10.65 -5.60 2.54
CA GLU A 104 9.78 -4.48 2.87
C GLU A 104 8.34 -4.69 2.40
N SER A 105 7.40 -4.12 3.16
CA SER A 105 6.05 -3.85 2.69
C SER A 105 6.01 -2.56 1.86
N ILE A 106 4.92 -2.35 1.13
CA ILE A 106 4.72 -1.08 0.40
C ILE A 106 4.74 0.14 1.34
N LEU A 107 4.26 0.00 2.58
CA LEU A 107 4.25 1.11 3.54
C LEU A 107 5.65 1.44 4.07
N SER A 108 6.52 0.46 4.20
CA SER A 108 7.93 0.65 4.52
C SER A 108 8.67 1.29 3.34
N MET A 109 8.51 0.72 2.14
CA MET A 109 9.09 1.29 0.92
C MET A 109 8.78 2.79 0.77
N ILE A 110 7.50 3.20 0.94
CA ILE A 110 7.09 4.61 0.82
C ILE A 110 7.86 5.53 1.78
N LYS A 111 8.17 5.06 2.99
CA LYS A 111 8.96 5.84 3.97
C LYS A 111 10.40 6.00 3.52
N HIS A 112 10.95 4.98 2.87
CA HIS A 112 12.33 4.93 2.40
C HIS A 112 12.51 5.46 0.96
N VAL A 113 11.45 5.95 0.30
CA VAL A 113 11.57 6.55 -1.05
C VAL A 113 12.73 7.54 -1.19
N PRO A 114 12.99 8.45 -0.21
CA PRO A 114 14.12 9.38 -0.31
C PRO A 114 15.51 8.71 -0.18
N ASP A 115 15.56 7.50 0.37
CA ASP A 115 16.83 6.81 0.68
C ASP A 115 17.30 5.92 -0.48
N TYR A 116 16.40 5.58 -1.43
CA TYR A 116 16.76 4.78 -2.60
C TYR A 116 17.59 5.60 -3.59
N PRO A 117 18.69 5.04 -4.12
CA PRO A 117 19.49 5.70 -5.16
C PRO A 117 18.67 6.00 -6.42
N GLU A 118 19.08 7.03 -7.16
CA GLU A 118 18.52 7.31 -8.48
C GLU A 118 19.00 6.30 -9.55
N ASP A 119 20.20 5.75 -9.40
CA ASP A 119 20.75 4.68 -10.22
C ASP A 119 20.85 3.39 -9.41
N MET A 120 20.11 2.38 -9.81
CA MET A 120 20.07 1.05 -9.20
C MET A 120 20.58 -0.05 -10.17
N THR A 121 21.40 0.34 -11.14
CA THR A 121 21.99 -0.59 -12.11
C THR A 121 22.76 -1.71 -11.38
N GLY A 122 22.45 -2.96 -11.72
CA GLY A 122 23.07 -4.15 -11.14
C GLY A 122 22.46 -4.58 -9.79
N GLN A 123 21.47 -3.85 -9.25
CA GLN A 123 20.73 -4.28 -8.07
C GLN A 123 19.50 -5.13 -8.46
N LYS A 124 19.27 -6.20 -7.73
CA LYS A 124 18.14 -7.11 -7.92
C LYS A 124 16.99 -6.72 -7.03
N VAL A 125 15.85 -6.47 -7.63
CA VAL A 125 14.59 -6.19 -6.94
C VAL A 125 13.60 -7.32 -7.22
N VAL A 126 13.09 -7.95 -6.17
CA VAL A 126 12.06 -8.98 -6.31
C VAL A 126 10.78 -8.54 -5.61
N VAL A 127 9.68 -8.54 -6.38
CA VAL A 127 8.35 -8.12 -5.93
C VAL A 127 7.43 -9.33 -5.88
N ILE A 128 6.87 -9.62 -4.73
CA ILE A 128 5.87 -10.68 -4.53
C ILE A 128 4.46 -10.06 -4.57
N GLY A 129 3.67 -10.45 -5.57
CA GLY A 129 2.32 -9.97 -5.83
C GLY A 129 2.23 -9.07 -7.05
N GLY A 130 1.51 -9.51 -8.06
CA GLY A 130 1.31 -8.84 -9.36
C GLY A 130 0.06 -7.97 -9.43
N GLY A 131 -0.51 -7.54 -8.29
CA GLY A 131 -1.59 -6.57 -8.23
C GLY A 131 -1.10 -5.13 -8.34
N ALA A 132 -2.03 -4.15 -8.25
CA ALA A 132 -1.71 -2.72 -8.39
C ALA A 132 -0.55 -2.26 -7.48
N VAL A 133 -0.52 -2.73 -6.22
CA VAL A 133 0.51 -2.36 -5.24
C VAL A 133 1.90 -2.84 -5.65
N GLY A 134 2.03 -4.11 -6.11
CA GLY A 134 3.30 -4.64 -6.58
C GLY A 134 3.77 -3.95 -7.86
N LEU A 135 2.84 -3.57 -8.72
CA LEU A 135 3.14 -2.82 -9.95
C LEU A 135 3.61 -1.39 -9.66
N ASP A 136 3.14 -0.74 -8.60
CA ASP A 136 3.67 0.55 -8.14
C ASP A 136 5.16 0.42 -7.72
N VAL A 137 5.55 -0.70 -7.10
CA VAL A 137 6.96 -0.99 -6.79
C VAL A 137 7.79 -1.17 -8.06
N VAL A 138 7.28 -1.96 -9.03
CA VAL A 138 7.95 -2.15 -10.32
C VAL A 138 8.12 -0.82 -11.05
N GLU A 139 7.07 0.03 -11.10
CA GLU A 139 7.10 1.36 -11.71
C GLU A 139 8.14 2.28 -11.07
N PHE A 140 8.41 2.11 -9.78
CA PHE A 140 9.41 2.91 -9.08
C PHE A 140 10.85 2.46 -9.35
N PHE A 141 11.13 1.16 -9.37
CA PHE A 141 12.49 0.63 -9.46
C PHE A 141 12.98 0.36 -10.88
N ALA A 142 12.11 -0.10 -11.78
CA ALA A 142 12.52 -0.47 -13.14
C ALA A 142 13.11 0.70 -13.94
N PRO A 143 12.57 1.93 -13.88
CA PRO A 143 13.17 3.09 -14.55
C PRO A 143 14.54 3.51 -13.99
N LYS A 144 14.88 3.10 -12.75
CA LYS A 144 16.17 3.36 -12.09
C LYS A 144 17.27 2.38 -12.51
N GLY A 145 16.98 1.44 -13.42
CA GLY A 145 17.94 0.47 -13.92
C GLY A 145 18.07 -0.81 -13.10
N ALA A 146 17.22 -1.02 -12.09
CA ALA A 146 17.21 -2.27 -11.32
C ALA A 146 16.81 -3.47 -12.19
N GLU A 147 17.37 -4.65 -11.86
CA GLU A 147 16.95 -5.94 -12.40
C GLU A 147 15.70 -6.41 -11.65
N VAL A 148 14.51 -6.08 -12.19
CA VAL A 148 13.24 -6.34 -11.48
C VAL A 148 12.64 -7.68 -11.89
N SER A 149 12.29 -8.51 -10.89
CA SER A 149 11.45 -9.70 -11.06
C SER A 149 10.14 -9.52 -10.29
N ILE A 150 9.01 -9.83 -10.93
CA ILE A 150 7.70 -9.84 -10.27
C ILE A 150 7.12 -11.25 -10.26
N VAL A 151 6.73 -11.70 -9.07
CA VAL A 151 6.18 -13.05 -8.82
C VAL A 151 4.69 -12.93 -8.55
N GLU A 152 3.89 -13.68 -9.30
CA GLU A 152 2.44 -13.70 -9.15
C GLU A 152 1.92 -15.15 -9.17
N MET A 153 1.16 -15.53 -8.14
CA MET A 153 0.60 -16.87 -8.04
C MET A 153 -0.51 -17.15 -9.05
N MET A 154 -1.13 -16.11 -9.55
CA MET A 154 -2.17 -16.21 -10.60
C MET A 154 -1.52 -16.26 -12.00
N PRO A 155 -2.24 -16.74 -13.03
CA PRO A 155 -1.68 -16.87 -14.39
C PRO A 155 -1.43 -15.53 -15.11
N ALA A 156 -1.83 -14.41 -14.53
CA ALA A 156 -1.63 -13.09 -15.15
C ALA A 156 -1.42 -12.00 -14.10
N ILE A 157 -0.52 -11.08 -14.39
CA ILE A 157 -0.25 -9.86 -13.62
C ILE A 157 -1.32 -8.80 -13.95
N GLY A 158 -1.67 -7.96 -12.97
CA GLY A 158 -2.61 -6.85 -13.15
C GLY A 158 -4.04 -7.28 -13.50
N ARG A 159 -4.52 -8.41 -12.99
CA ARG A 159 -5.85 -8.94 -13.33
C ARG A 159 -6.99 -7.97 -13.06
N ASP A 160 -6.90 -7.25 -11.95
CA ASP A 160 -7.95 -6.35 -11.46
C ASP A 160 -7.79 -4.90 -11.94
N LEU A 161 -6.80 -4.64 -12.80
CA LEU A 161 -6.60 -3.33 -13.41
C LEU A 161 -7.60 -3.12 -14.57
N ASP A 162 -7.98 -1.86 -14.75
CA ASP A 162 -8.71 -1.46 -15.94
C ASP A 162 -7.88 -1.67 -17.23
N PRO A 163 -8.53 -1.77 -18.41
CA PRO A 163 -7.81 -2.09 -19.65
C PRO A 163 -6.72 -1.10 -20.04
N VAL A 164 -6.89 0.19 -19.72
CA VAL A 164 -5.90 1.24 -20.06
C VAL A 164 -4.66 1.08 -19.19
N THR A 165 -4.83 1.04 -17.88
CA THR A 165 -3.75 0.85 -16.92
C THR A 165 -3.02 -0.48 -17.15
N LYS A 166 -3.77 -1.55 -17.48
CA LYS A 166 -3.18 -2.86 -17.79
C LYS A 166 -2.28 -2.82 -19.02
N ASN A 167 -2.69 -2.13 -20.08
CA ASN A 167 -1.88 -1.99 -21.29
C ASN A 167 -0.63 -1.14 -21.02
N ASP A 168 -0.76 -0.04 -20.29
CA ASP A 168 0.37 0.83 -19.92
C ASP A 168 1.40 0.07 -19.07
N THR A 169 0.94 -0.65 -18.05
CA THR A 169 1.77 -1.52 -17.21
C THR A 169 2.51 -2.57 -18.04
N LYS A 170 1.84 -3.21 -19.02
CA LYS A 170 2.46 -4.18 -19.92
C LYS A 170 3.59 -3.53 -20.71
N CYS A 171 3.32 -2.39 -21.34
CA CYS A 171 4.34 -1.65 -22.10
C CYS A 171 5.53 -1.24 -21.22
N MET A 172 5.28 -0.83 -19.98
CA MET A 172 6.32 -0.49 -19.00
C MET A 172 7.19 -1.71 -18.68
N MET A 173 6.58 -2.85 -18.35
CA MET A 173 7.31 -4.08 -18.03
C MET A 173 8.15 -4.57 -19.22
N GLU A 174 7.62 -4.49 -20.45
CA GLU A 174 8.36 -4.81 -21.68
C GLU A 174 9.53 -3.85 -21.91
N LYS A 175 9.31 -2.54 -21.74
CA LYS A 175 10.34 -1.50 -21.92
C LYS A 175 11.53 -1.69 -21.00
N TYR A 176 11.31 -2.10 -19.79
CA TYR A 176 12.36 -2.26 -18.76
C TYR A 176 12.79 -3.71 -18.55
N ASN A 177 12.37 -4.63 -19.42
CA ASN A 177 12.71 -6.06 -19.37
C ASN A 177 12.42 -6.70 -18.01
N VAL A 178 11.27 -6.36 -17.40
CA VAL A 178 10.85 -6.93 -16.11
C VAL A 178 10.59 -8.42 -16.25
N ASN A 179 11.26 -9.22 -15.43
CA ASN A 179 11.08 -10.67 -15.39
C ASN A 179 9.75 -11.01 -14.72
N GLN A 180 8.83 -11.66 -15.45
CA GLN A 180 7.47 -11.95 -14.99
C GLN A 180 7.32 -13.44 -14.69
N LEU A 181 7.21 -13.78 -13.42
CA LEU A 181 7.05 -15.14 -12.92
C LEU A 181 5.59 -15.36 -12.48
N THR A 182 4.72 -15.65 -13.46
CA THR A 182 3.30 -15.95 -13.23
C THR A 182 3.09 -17.40 -12.83
N SER A 183 1.91 -17.73 -12.27
CA SER A 183 1.60 -19.06 -11.73
C SER A 183 2.66 -19.57 -10.74
N THR A 184 3.39 -18.65 -10.11
CA THR A 184 4.51 -18.93 -9.21
C THR A 184 4.15 -18.47 -7.79
N ALA A 185 4.21 -19.37 -6.83
CA ALA A 185 3.75 -19.11 -5.46
C ALA A 185 4.92 -18.94 -4.48
N LEU A 186 4.87 -17.89 -3.66
CA LEU A 186 5.79 -17.71 -2.53
C LEU A 186 5.59 -18.84 -1.51
N GLN A 187 6.67 -19.47 -1.07
CA GLN A 187 6.68 -20.53 -0.07
C GLN A 187 7.33 -20.09 1.24
N GLU A 188 8.42 -19.34 1.16
CA GLU A 188 9.18 -18.89 2.33
C GLU A 188 9.85 -17.53 2.04
N VAL A 189 9.99 -16.70 3.08
CA VAL A 189 10.70 -15.43 3.06
C VAL A 189 11.95 -15.56 3.91
N LYS A 190 13.13 -15.40 3.30
CA LYS A 190 14.42 -15.33 3.99
C LYS A 190 14.94 -13.88 4.00
N GLU A 191 16.06 -13.63 4.65
CA GLU A 191 16.63 -12.28 4.80
C GLU A 191 17.06 -11.66 3.46
N ASP A 192 17.48 -12.47 2.48
CA ASP A 192 18.07 -12.04 1.20
C ASP A 192 17.55 -12.82 -0.03
N CYS A 193 16.58 -13.70 0.16
CA CYS A 193 15.92 -14.39 -0.94
C CYS A 193 14.48 -14.78 -0.63
N PHE A 194 13.66 -14.93 -1.68
CA PHE A 194 12.36 -15.58 -1.61
C PHE A 194 12.45 -17.02 -2.14
N VAL A 195 11.88 -17.96 -1.41
CA VAL A 195 11.69 -19.33 -1.91
C VAL A 195 10.34 -19.38 -2.61
N VAL A 196 10.33 -19.76 -3.86
CA VAL A 196 9.13 -19.79 -4.70
C VAL A 196 8.94 -21.16 -5.33
N LYS A 197 7.70 -21.48 -5.68
CA LYS A 197 7.31 -22.71 -6.37
C LYS A 197 6.74 -22.39 -7.75
N SER A 198 7.36 -22.91 -8.79
CA SER A 198 6.93 -22.76 -10.18
C SER A 198 5.63 -23.53 -10.48
N PRO A 199 4.96 -23.27 -11.62
CA PRO A 199 3.79 -24.02 -12.05
C PRO A 199 4.11 -25.52 -12.29
N GLU A 200 5.35 -25.89 -12.64
CA GLU A 200 5.82 -27.27 -12.81
C GLU A 200 6.07 -27.97 -11.48
N GLY A 201 6.02 -27.22 -10.36
CA GLY A 201 6.23 -27.75 -9.01
C GLY A 201 7.67 -27.67 -8.52
N GLU A 202 8.57 -27.08 -9.30
CA GLU A 202 9.96 -26.84 -8.90
C GLU A 202 10.03 -25.75 -7.83
N VAL A 203 10.80 -25.99 -6.77
CA VAL A 203 11.06 -25.03 -5.69
C VAL A 203 12.48 -24.50 -5.83
N TYR A 204 12.60 -23.17 -5.89
CA TYR A 204 13.90 -22.51 -6.06
C TYR A 204 13.96 -21.16 -5.34
N GLU A 205 15.16 -20.66 -5.13
CA GLU A 205 15.43 -19.38 -4.48
C GLU A 205 15.58 -18.24 -5.50
N LEU A 206 14.96 -17.10 -5.18
CA LEU A 206 15.13 -15.85 -5.89
C LEU A 206 15.89 -14.87 -4.99
N PRO A 207 17.21 -14.72 -5.15
CA PRO A 207 18.01 -13.78 -4.38
C PRO A 207 17.73 -12.34 -4.81
N PHE A 208 17.81 -11.42 -3.84
CA PHE A 208 17.60 -9.98 -4.07
C PHE A 208 18.50 -9.11 -3.19
N ASP A 209 18.67 -7.87 -3.65
CA ASP A 209 19.20 -6.77 -2.84
C ASP A 209 18.04 -6.05 -2.11
N HIS A 210 16.86 -5.97 -2.77
CA HIS A 210 15.62 -5.45 -2.21
C HIS A 210 14.45 -6.39 -2.52
N GLY A 211 13.76 -6.87 -1.50
CA GLY A 211 12.59 -7.74 -1.60
C GLY A 211 11.32 -7.02 -1.14
N PHE A 212 10.25 -7.08 -1.93
CA PHE A 212 8.97 -6.44 -1.59
C PHE A 212 7.83 -7.44 -1.54
N VAL A 213 7.03 -7.39 -0.46
CA VAL A 213 5.86 -8.26 -0.31
C VAL A 213 4.59 -7.43 -0.42
N CYS A 214 3.86 -7.62 -1.55
CA CYS A 214 2.71 -6.84 -1.99
C CYS A 214 1.47 -7.74 -2.21
N LEU A 215 1.09 -8.52 -1.21
CA LEU A 215 0.00 -9.52 -1.29
C LEU A 215 -1.40 -8.93 -1.12
N GLY A 216 -1.52 -7.60 -1.17
CA GLY A 216 -2.77 -6.86 -1.02
C GLY A 216 -2.89 -6.15 0.31
N MET A 217 -4.09 -5.58 0.55
CA MET A 217 -4.39 -4.78 1.73
C MET A 217 -5.60 -5.36 2.45
N ARG A 218 -5.57 -5.37 3.78
CA ARG A 218 -6.69 -5.79 4.63
C ARG A 218 -7.26 -4.58 5.37
N ALA A 219 -8.59 -4.42 5.33
CA ALA A 219 -9.28 -3.38 6.09
C ALA A 219 -9.01 -3.52 7.59
N GLN A 220 -8.84 -2.38 8.27
CA GLN A 220 -8.72 -2.33 9.72
C GLN A 220 -10.14 -2.23 10.31
N SER A 221 -10.73 -3.37 10.68
CA SER A 221 -12.13 -3.49 11.10
C SER A 221 -12.35 -3.35 12.62
N LYS A 222 -11.29 -3.21 13.42
CA LYS A 222 -11.38 -3.22 14.89
C LYS A 222 -12.45 -2.26 15.42
N VAL A 223 -12.42 -0.99 15.01
CA VAL A 223 -13.42 0.01 15.48
C VAL A 223 -14.82 -0.37 15.05
N TYR A 224 -14.97 -0.87 13.82
CA TYR A 224 -16.29 -1.34 13.32
C TYR A 224 -16.83 -2.49 14.18
N GLU A 225 -16.00 -3.47 14.50
CA GLU A 225 -16.38 -4.63 15.32
C GLU A 225 -16.75 -4.24 16.77
N GLU A 226 -16.09 -3.20 17.31
CA GLU A 226 -16.37 -2.69 18.68
C GLU A 226 -17.68 -1.87 18.76
N VAL A 227 -18.10 -1.23 17.66
CA VAL A 227 -19.30 -0.35 17.64
C VAL A 227 -20.53 -0.98 16.98
N SER A 228 -20.41 -2.21 16.44
CA SER A 228 -21.51 -2.98 15.83
C SER A 228 -22.21 -3.84 16.85
#